data_6854f8b1b0162ad091e9715a42c574fa
#
_entry.id   6854f8b1b0162ad091e9715a42c574fa
#
_cell.length_a   1.000
_cell.length_b   1.000
_cell.length_c   1.000
_cell.angle_alpha   90.00
_cell.angle_beta   90.00
_cell.angle_gamma   90.00
#
_symmetry.space_group_name_H-M   'P 1'
#
loop_
_entity.id
_entity.type
_entity.pdbx_description
1 polymer ?
#
loop_
_entity_poly.entity_id
_entity_poly.type
_entity_poly.pdbx_seq_one_letter_code
_entity_poly.pdbx_strand_id
1 'polypeptide(L)'
;MCWPPGMAWSRLGEPVWVDFNQGLDARLITPETASLLAGLHWIRFVRLSCDTSAMLPVIEQAAAYLREAGVAPSRLWAYVLVQDVPDAPRRVLALEKMGITPFAQPYRDYDGGEPPNEQKAFARWVNIRSVHNSCTWENYNDTRRRTRNGR
;
A
#
# COMPACT_ATOMS: atom_id res chain seq x y z
N MET A 1 2.27 31.05 12.67
CA MET A 1 3.71 30.71 12.71
C MET A 1 3.99 29.76 11.56
N CYS A 2 4.58 30.25 10.48
CA CYS A 2 4.96 29.40 9.33
C CYS A 2 6.22 28.62 9.71
N TRP A 3 6.14 27.30 9.70
CA TRP A 3 7.29 26.43 9.81
C TRP A 3 8.08 26.45 8.50
N PRO A 4 9.39 26.59 8.52
CA PRO A 4 10.18 26.47 7.31
C PRO A 4 10.11 25.05 6.77
N PRO A 5 9.96 24.86 5.43
CA PRO A 5 9.99 23.55 4.82
C PRO A 5 11.36 22.90 5.07
N GLY A 6 11.38 21.70 5.63
CA GLY A 6 12.59 20.88 5.78
C GLY A 6 13.08 20.63 7.22
N MET A 7 12.41 21.09 8.26
CA MET A 7 12.77 20.71 9.63
C MET A 7 12.05 19.44 10.07
N ALA A 8 12.65 18.29 9.79
CA ALA A 8 12.36 17.08 10.54
C ALA A 8 13.04 17.15 11.91
N TRP A 9 12.32 16.81 12.94
CA TRP A 9 12.70 16.96 14.34
C TRP A 9 13.94 16.12 14.70
N SER A 10 15.06 16.74 14.97
CA SER A 10 16.10 16.13 15.77
C SER A 10 16.58 17.12 16.84
N ARG A 11 16.79 16.62 18.04
CA ARG A 11 17.42 17.42 19.12
C ARG A 11 18.90 17.74 18.86
N LEU A 12 19.48 17.18 17.78
CA LEU A 12 20.90 17.22 17.47
C LEU A 12 21.23 17.81 16.09
N GLY A 13 20.24 18.40 15.38
CA GLY A 13 20.48 18.96 14.03
C GLY A 13 20.62 17.93 12.90
N GLU A 14 20.52 16.63 13.20
CA GLU A 14 20.57 15.56 12.23
C GLU A 14 19.20 15.34 11.58
N PRO A 15 19.10 15.01 10.26
CA PRO A 15 17.83 14.73 9.62
C PRO A 15 17.19 13.48 10.21
N VAL A 16 15.93 13.58 10.64
CA VAL A 16 15.15 12.41 11.09
C VAL A 16 14.57 11.70 9.88
N TRP A 17 14.93 10.43 9.72
CA TRP A 17 14.37 9.57 8.70
C TRP A 17 13.07 8.94 9.19
N VAL A 18 12.05 8.97 8.34
CA VAL A 18 10.69 8.58 8.68
C VAL A 18 10.26 7.35 7.88
N ASP A 19 9.60 6.42 8.55
CA ASP A 19 8.90 5.29 7.93
C ASP A 19 7.57 5.02 8.64
N PHE A 20 6.45 5.36 7.99
CA PHE A 20 5.11 5.04 8.48
C PHE A 20 4.69 3.65 7.98
N ASN A 21 5.00 2.64 8.77
CA ASN A 21 4.76 1.24 8.43
C ASN A 21 3.28 0.83 8.34
N GLN A 22 2.38 1.63 8.93
CA GLN A 22 0.97 1.26 9.04
C GLN A 22 0.11 1.71 7.85
N GLY A 23 0.68 2.44 6.91
CA GLY A 23 -0.08 3.08 5.85
C GLY A 23 -0.84 4.32 6.32
N LEU A 24 -0.83 5.35 5.49
CA LEU A 24 -1.54 6.60 5.73
C LEU A 24 -2.98 6.47 5.26
N ASP A 25 -3.89 7.07 6.02
CA ASP A 25 -5.27 7.19 5.59
C ASP A 25 -5.37 8.25 4.47
N ALA A 26 -5.69 7.79 3.27
CA ALA A 26 -5.79 8.66 2.09
C ALA A 26 -6.83 9.77 2.25
N ARG A 27 -7.84 9.58 3.11
CA ARG A 27 -8.89 10.59 3.38
C ARG A 27 -8.34 11.84 4.08
N LEU A 28 -7.21 11.72 4.75
CA LEU A 28 -6.54 12.79 5.48
C LEU A 28 -5.48 13.51 4.64
N ILE A 29 -5.25 13.07 3.41
CA ILE A 29 -4.29 13.70 2.52
C ILE A 29 -4.96 14.86 1.78
N THR A 30 -4.60 16.07 2.18
CA THR A 30 -4.94 17.34 1.54
C THR A 30 -3.70 17.92 0.86
N PRO A 31 -3.80 18.96 0.02
CA PRO A 31 -2.64 19.63 -0.54
C PRO A 31 -1.63 20.09 0.53
N GLU A 32 -2.14 20.57 1.68
CA GLU A 32 -1.30 21.04 2.79
C GLU A 32 -0.57 19.89 3.46
N THR A 33 -1.27 18.81 3.80
CA THR A 33 -0.65 17.60 4.40
C THR A 33 0.28 16.91 3.42
N ALA A 34 -0.03 16.89 2.14
CA ALA A 34 0.85 16.37 1.09
C ALA A 34 2.17 17.15 1.02
N SER A 35 2.12 18.48 1.12
CA SER A 35 3.32 19.32 1.16
C SER A 35 4.18 19.04 2.40
N LEU A 36 3.56 18.82 3.56
CA LEU A 36 4.29 18.44 4.77
C LEU A 36 4.94 17.05 4.60
N LEU A 37 4.21 16.08 4.07
CA LEU A 37 4.73 14.74 3.84
C LEU A 37 5.85 14.72 2.79
N ALA A 38 5.75 15.54 1.74
CA ALA A 38 6.80 15.65 0.73
C ALA A 38 8.12 16.24 1.31
N GLY A 39 8.03 17.05 2.34
CA GLY A 39 9.19 17.63 3.06
C GLY A 39 9.88 16.66 4.03
N LEU A 40 9.33 15.47 4.28
CA LEU A 40 9.92 14.48 5.18
C LEU A 40 11.05 13.69 4.50
N HIS A 41 12.04 13.31 5.30
CA HIS A 41 13.10 12.39 4.86
C HIS A 41 12.60 10.93 4.98
N TRP A 42 11.99 10.42 3.91
CA TRP A 42 11.48 9.05 3.88
C TRP A 42 12.60 8.03 3.75
N ILE A 43 12.57 6.98 4.57
CA ILE A 43 13.49 5.84 4.43
C ILE A 43 13.26 5.17 3.08
N ARG A 44 12.01 4.89 2.72
CA ARG A 44 11.66 4.22 1.44
C ARG A 44 10.41 4.80 0.80
N PHE A 45 9.25 4.41 1.28
CA PHE A 45 7.97 4.57 0.60
C PHE A 45 6.98 5.40 1.42
N VAL A 46 6.15 6.14 0.70
CA VAL A 46 4.92 6.72 1.24
C VAL A 46 3.83 5.67 1.01
N ARG A 47 3.34 5.08 2.09
CA ARG A 47 2.37 3.98 2.03
C ARG A 47 0.99 4.49 2.36
N LEU A 48 0.02 4.20 1.49
CA LEU A 48 -1.40 4.44 1.70
C LEU A 48 -2.09 3.13 2.10
N SER A 49 -3.30 3.20 2.66
CA SER A 49 -4.14 2.02 2.94
C SER A 49 -5.28 1.93 1.94
N CYS A 50 -5.48 0.73 1.36
CA CYS A 50 -6.56 0.41 0.43
C CYS A 50 -7.33 -0.83 0.93
N ASP A 51 -8.17 -0.63 1.95
CA ASP A 51 -8.87 -1.73 2.61
C ASP A 51 -10.09 -2.21 1.81
N THR A 52 -10.71 -1.34 1.04
CA THR A 52 -11.86 -1.63 0.19
C THR A 52 -11.77 -0.92 -1.16
N SER A 53 -12.52 -1.41 -2.15
CA SER A 53 -12.62 -0.74 -3.47
C SER A 53 -13.23 0.65 -3.41
N ALA A 54 -14.02 0.96 -2.39
CA ALA A 54 -14.57 2.30 -2.17
C ALA A 54 -13.49 3.35 -1.89
N MET A 55 -12.30 2.94 -1.44
CA MET A 55 -11.17 3.83 -1.19
C MET A 55 -10.45 4.28 -2.47
N LEU A 56 -10.64 3.60 -3.61
CA LEU A 56 -9.87 3.87 -4.83
C LEU A 56 -9.95 5.34 -5.30
N PRO A 57 -11.12 5.99 -5.38
CA PRO A 57 -11.16 7.40 -5.80
C PRO A 57 -10.43 8.33 -4.84
N VAL A 58 -10.50 8.04 -3.54
CA VAL A 58 -9.82 8.84 -2.51
C VAL A 58 -8.31 8.68 -2.59
N ILE A 59 -7.84 7.45 -2.84
CA ILE A 59 -6.41 7.14 -3.03
C ILE A 59 -5.88 7.81 -4.30
N GLU A 60 -6.64 7.82 -5.38
CA GLU A 60 -6.28 8.51 -6.63
C GLU A 60 -6.05 10.00 -6.38
N GLN A 61 -6.97 10.65 -5.67
CA GLN A 61 -6.87 12.06 -5.30
C GLN A 61 -5.68 12.31 -4.37
N ALA A 62 -5.48 11.50 -3.35
CA ALA A 62 -4.34 11.60 -2.43
C ALA A 62 -3.00 11.44 -3.16
N ALA A 63 -2.91 10.49 -4.10
CA ALA A 63 -1.73 10.28 -4.91
C ALA A 63 -1.45 11.49 -5.83
N ALA A 64 -2.48 12.13 -6.38
CA ALA A 64 -2.33 13.36 -7.15
C ALA A 64 -1.72 14.47 -6.29
N TYR A 65 -2.26 14.74 -5.12
CA TYR A 65 -1.72 15.75 -4.19
C TYR A 65 -0.27 15.46 -3.78
N LEU A 66 0.06 14.20 -3.48
CA LEU A 66 1.43 13.81 -3.12
C LEU A 66 2.42 14.04 -4.28
N ARG A 67 2.02 13.73 -5.52
CA ARG A 67 2.83 13.97 -6.72
C ARG A 67 3.01 15.46 -7.01
N GLU A 68 1.96 16.24 -6.90
CA GLU A 68 2.00 17.71 -7.05
C GLU A 68 2.91 18.33 -6.00
N ALA A 69 2.94 17.78 -4.78
CA ALA A 69 3.83 18.20 -3.71
C ALA A 69 5.30 17.76 -3.91
N GLY A 70 5.59 16.92 -4.92
CA GLY A 70 6.96 16.49 -5.25
C GLY A 70 7.34 15.08 -4.79
N VAL A 71 6.39 14.28 -4.28
CA VAL A 71 6.66 12.86 -3.98
C VAL A 71 6.83 12.09 -5.29
N ALA A 72 7.99 11.46 -5.48
CA ALA A 72 8.26 10.68 -6.68
C ALA A 72 7.26 9.51 -6.82
N PRO A 73 6.70 9.27 -8.02
CA PRO A 73 5.73 8.18 -8.25
C PRO A 73 6.23 6.81 -7.79
N SER A 74 7.52 6.53 -7.96
CA SER A 74 8.15 5.27 -7.53
C SER A 74 8.16 5.06 -6.02
N ARG A 75 7.89 6.10 -5.24
CA ARG A 75 7.78 6.03 -3.78
C ARG A 75 6.36 5.75 -3.28
N LEU A 76 5.35 5.82 -4.15
CA LEU A 76 3.95 5.59 -3.76
C LEU A 76 3.64 4.10 -3.73
N TRP A 77 3.26 3.63 -2.55
CA TRP A 77 2.82 2.27 -2.30
C TRP A 77 1.45 2.28 -1.64
N ALA A 78 0.70 1.19 -1.79
CA ALA A 78 -0.54 1.02 -1.06
C ALA A 78 -0.66 -0.41 -0.51
N TYR A 79 -1.00 -0.51 0.77
CA TYR A 79 -1.40 -1.76 1.36
C TYR A 79 -2.79 -2.15 0.86
N VAL A 80 -2.93 -3.39 0.41
CA VAL A 80 -4.20 -4.00 0.02
C VAL A 80 -4.54 -5.05 1.07
N LEU A 81 -5.43 -4.73 2.00
CA LEU A 81 -5.89 -5.68 2.99
C LEU A 81 -6.77 -6.74 2.32
N VAL A 82 -6.32 -7.99 2.37
CA VAL A 82 -6.99 -9.12 1.70
C VAL A 82 -7.93 -9.79 2.69
N GLN A 83 -9.11 -9.23 2.89
CA GLN A 83 -10.19 -9.84 3.64
C GLN A 83 -11.12 -10.61 2.69
N ASP A 84 -11.47 -9.99 1.58
CA ASP A 84 -12.25 -10.56 0.50
C ASP A 84 -11.39 -10.74 -0.75
N VAL A 85 -11.02 -11.99 -1.05
CA VAL A 85 -10.16 -12.30 -2.20
C VAL A 85 -10.81 -11.93 -3.53
N PRO A 86 -12.12 -12.13 -3.78
CA PRO A 86 -12.79 -11.69 -5.02
C PRO A 86 -12.64 -10.20 -5.34
N ASP A 87 -12.62 -9.31 -4.34
CA ASP A 87 -12.47 -7.86 -4.54
C ASP A 87 -11.00 -7.41 -4.68
N ALA A 88 -10.06 -8.16 -4.10
CA ALA A 88 -8.67 -7.77 -4.02
C ALA A 88 -7.96 -7.59 -5.38
N PRO A 89 -8.16 -8.44 -6.42
CA PRO A 89 -7.56 -8.25 -7.74
C PRO A 89 -7.94 -6.92 -8.39
N ARG A 90 -9.20 -6.49 -8.24
CA ARG A 90 -9.68 -5.21 -8.75
C ARG A 90 -8.91 -4.04 -8.15
N ARG A 91 -8.67 -4.07 -6.83
CA ARG A 91 -7.90 -3.03 -6.13
C ARG A 91 -6.45 -3.01 -6.59
N VAL A 92 -5.83 -4.17 -6.70
CA VAL A 92 -4.44 -4.30 -7.19
C VAL A 92 -4.30 -3.68 -8.58
N LEU A 93 -5.13 -4.09 -9.54
CA LEU A 93 -5.09 -3.57 -10.91
C LEU A 93 -5.38 -2.07 -10.99
N ALA A 94 -6.30 -1.57 -10.18
CA ALA A 94 -6.60 -0.13 -10.13
C ALA A 94 -5.40 0.68 -9.61
N LEU A 95 -4.76 0.24 -8.53
CA LEU A 95 -3.57 0.87 -7.97
C LEU A 95 -2.41 0.89 -9.00
N GLU A 96 -2.18 -0.22 -9.69
CA GLU A 96 -1.16 -0.29 -10.74
C GLU A 96 -1.43 0.69 -11.89
N LYS A 97 -2.68 0.81 -12.33
CA LYS A 97 -3.09 1.81 -13.34
C LYS A 97 -2.84 3.25 -12.87
N MET A 98 -2.98 3.51 -11.58
CA MET A 98 -2.65 4.80 -10.97
C MET A 98 -1.13 5.00 -10.78
N GLY A 99 -0.28 4.01 -11.13
CA GLY A 99 1.17 4.04 -10.89
C GLY A 99 1.55 3.95 -9.40
N ILE A 100 0.72 3.30 -8.61
CA ILE A 100 0.95 3.01 -7.19
C ILE A 100 1.29 1.54 -7.05
N THR A 101 2.38 1.23 -6.36
CA THR A 101 2.79 -0.17 -6.15
C THR A 101 1.91 -0.82 -5.07
N PRO A 102 1.13 -1.86 -5.40
CA PRO A 102 0.33 -2.57 -4.40
C PRO A 102 1.20 -3.51 -3.56
N PHE A 103 0.85 -3.65 -2.30
CA PHE A 103 1.39 -4.66 -1.39
C PHE A 103 0.25 -5.34 -0.64
N ALA A 104 -0.01 -6.60 -0.95
CA ALA A 104 -1.12 -7.33 -0.37
C ALA A 104 -0.78 -7.88 1.01
N GLN A 105 -1.67 -7.66 1.97
CA GLN A 105 -1.59 -8.18 3.32
C GLN A 105 -2.78 -9.09 3.61
N PRO A 106 -2.57 -10.38 3.93
CA PRO A 106 -3.64 -11.23 4.40
C PRO A 106 -4.27 -10.67 5.67
N TYR A 107 -5.59 -10.63 5.72
CA TYR A 107 -6.31 -10.20 6.91
C TYR A 107 -6.11 -11.21 8.04
N ARG A 108 -5.78 -10.71 9.22
CA ARG A 108 -5.78 -11.49 10.46
C ARG A 108 -6.90 -10.98 11.34
N ASP A 109 -7.71 -11.91 11.82
CA ASP A 109 -8.73 -11.57 12.79
C ASP A 109 -8.10 -11.14 14.12
N TYR A 110 -8.85 -10.36 14.90
CA TYR A 110 -8.39 -9.86 16.19
C TYR A 110 -7.96 -10.99 17.15
N ASP A 111 -8.62 -12.14 17.07
CA ASP A 111 -8.31 -13.34 17.86
C ASP A 111 -7.01 -14.04 17.45
N GLY A 112 -6.24 -13.50 16.51
CA GLY A 112 -4.91 -13.98 16.13
C GLY A 112 -4.92 -15.25 15.29
N GLY A 113 -6.07 -15.63 14.72
CA GLY A 113 -6.19 -16.77 13.81
C GLY A 113 -5.30 -16.62 12.57
N GLU A 114 -4.80 -17.76 12.06
CA GLU A 114 -4.03 -17.76 10.82
C GLU A 114 -4.93 -17.39 9.62
N PRO A 115 -4.48 -16.46 8.75
CA PRO A 115 -5.22 -16.12 7.55
C PRO A 115 -5.46 -17.35 6.67
N PRO A 116 -6.59 -17.41 5.94
CA PRO A 116 -6.87 -18.47 4.98
C PRO A 116 -5.75 -18.64 3.94
N ASN A 117 -5.53 -19.87 3.49
CA ASN A 117 -4.49 -20.16 2.50
C ASN A 117 -4.67 -19.39 1.20
N GLU A 118 -5.90 -19.12 0.80
CA GLU A 118 -6.20 -18.34 -0.41
C GLU A 118 -5.71 -16.89 -0.29
N GLN A 119 -5.92 -16.24 0.87
CA GLN A 119 -5.40 -14.90 1.12
C GLN A 119 -3.86 -14.88 1.12
N LYS A 120 -3.22 -15.89 1.69
CA LYS A 120 -1.75 -16.04 1.67
C LYS A 120 -1.23 -16.24 0.25
N ALA A 121 -1.93 -17.06 -0.55
CA ALA A 121 -1.60 -17.28 -1.95
C ALA A 121 -1.74 -16.01 -2.78
N PHE A 122 -2.83 -15.26 -2.57
CA PHE A 122 -3.04 -13.96 -3.23
C PHE A 122 -1.94 -12.96 -2.88
N ALA A 123 -1.64 -12.81 -1.60
CA ALA A 123 -0.56 -11.91 -1.16
C ALA A 123 0.79 -12.31 -1.77
N ARG A 124 1.09 -13.61 -1.86
CA ARG A 124 2.30 -14.10 -2.52
C ARG A 124 2.32 -13.73 -4.01
N TRP A 125 1.20 -13.91 -4.71
CA TRP A 125 1.08 -13.55 -6.12
C TRP A 125 1.34 -12.04 -6.34
N VAL A 126 0.75 -11.15 -5.54
CA VAL A 126 0.96 -9.70 -5.65
C VAL A 126 2.40 -9.29 -5.30
N ASN A 127 2.91 -9.78 -4.16
CA ASN A 127 4.13 -9.25 -3.54
C ASN A 127 5.41 -9.77 -4.19
N ILE A 128 5.35 -10.88 -4.93
CA ILE A 128 6.50 -11.41 -5.66
C ILE A 128 6.40 -10.95 -7.12
N ARG A 129 7.14 -9.89 -7.46
CA ARG A 129 7.07 -9.22 -8.77
C ARG A 129 7.23 -10.19 -9.95
N SER A 130 8.14 -11.15 -9.86
CA SER A 130 8.34 -12.15 -10.92
C SER A 130 7.13 -13.05 -11.11
N VAL A 131 6.42 -13.38 -10.03
CA VAL A 131 5.18 -14.18 -10.07
C VAL A 131 4.05 -13.34 -10.65
N HIS A 132 3.87 -12.12 -10.15
CA HIS A 132 2.83 -11.21 -10.61
C HIS A 132 2.91 -10.92 -12.11
N ASN A 133 4.11 -10.71 -12.62
CA ASN A 133 4.35 -10.45 -14.04
C ASN A 133 4.25 -11.69 -14.93
N SER A 134 4.27 -12.91 -14.36
CA SER A 134 4.26 -14.16 -15.13
C SER A 134 2.87 -14.67 -15.46
N CYS A 135 1.86 -14.36 -14.65
CA CYS A 135 0.49 -14.87 -14.84
C CYS A 135 -0.54 -13.98 -14.13
N THR A 136 -1.79 -14.07 -14.57
CA THR A 136 -2.93 -13.46 -13.87
C THR A 136 -3.27 -14.24 -12.60
N TRP A 137 -4.04 -13.65 -11.70
CA TRP A 137 -4.47 -14.31 -10.48
C TRP A 137 -5.26 -15.61 -10.76
N GLU A 138 -6.12 -15.59 -11.76
CA GLU A 138 -6.93 -16.75 -12.16
C GLU A 138 -6.07 -17.94 -12.61
N ASN A 139 -4.93 -17.65 -13.24
CA ASN A 139 -3.98 -18.64 -13.73
C ASN A 139 -2.87 -18.98 -12.72
N TYR A 140 -2.83 -18.26 -11.59
CA TYR A 140 -1.83 -18.52 -10.57
C TYR A 140 -2.09 -19.82 -9.82
N ASN A 141 -1.16 -20.74 -9.93
CA ASN A 141 -1.23 -22.08 -9.34
C ASN A 141 -0.25 -22.20 -8.17
N ASP A 142 -0.68 -21.76 -6.99
CA ASP A 142 0.07 -21.98 -5.77
C ASP A 142 -0.29 -23.34 -5.17
N THR A 143 0.71 -24.11 -4.74
CA THR A 143 0.54 -25.37 -4.01
C THR A 143 -0.30 -25.18 -2.73
N ARG A 144 -0.26 -24.00 -2.11
CA ARG A 144 -1.08 -23.63 -0.94
C ARG A 144 -2.57 -23.50 -1.26
N ARG A 145 -2.92 -23.21 -2.51
CA ARG A 145 -4.30 -23.13 -2.99
C ARG A 145 -4.93 -24.52 -3.15
N ARG A 146 -4.09 -25.53 -3.45
CA ARG A 146 -4.53 -26.92 -3.72
C ARG A 146 -4.95 -27.70 -2.49
N THR A 147 -4.45 -27.40 -1.29
CA THR A 147 -4.70 -28.20 -0.07
C THR A 147 -6.12 -28.07 0.48
N ARG A 148 -6.98 -27.24 -0.11
CA ARG A 148 -8.34 -27.02 0.38
C ARG A 148 -9.42 -27.82 -0.39
N ASN A 149 -9.10 -28.40 -1.55
CA ASN A 149 -10.07 -29.16 -2.37
C ASN A 149 -9.86 -30.69 -2.32
N GLY A 150 -9.10 -31.17 -1.38
CA GLY A 150 -8.78 -32.59 -1.25
C GLY A 150 -8.97 -33.13 0.18
N ARG A 151 -10.22 -33.04 0.69
CA ARG A 151 -10.76 -33.95 1.72
C ARG A 151 -12.26 -33.86 1.73
#